data_42ed0d0dde35fb5f6cb0931d40cc7147
#
_entry.id   42ed0d0dde35fb5f6cb0931d40cc7147
#
_cell.length_a   1.000
_cell.length_b   1.000
_cell.length_c   1.000
_cell.angle_alpha   90.00
_cell.angle_beta   90.00
_cell.angle_gamma   90.00
#
_symmetry.space_group_name_H-M   'P 1'
#
loop_
_entity.id
_entity.type
_entity.pdbx_description
1 polymer ?
#
loop_
_entity_poly.entity_id
_entity_poly.type
_entity_poly.pdbx_seq_one_letter_code
_entity_poly.pdbx_strand_id
1 'polypeptide(L)'
;MKRVLVTGACGNIGANVVDLLAERGYSVRAIDLHTPSGRRTAARWGQGVQMRFGSICDEALVAEAVEGVDHVVHLAAMVPPGTDVDQAAGYAVNVVATRSMIAACEAAPSAPRLTFTSTAAIWGRNAEVDRPRRADEEISPSDNYSRQKAESEAMMNASSIDTVIFRIAMTPPVAPGALSPFVFDMHPDMRVEFTHPKDQALAICNSLVVDEIVGRTLCLGGGAKNRYRYREFMNMAFGAMGFPPLPRSAFGDALFLTDWVDSEESQAILDYQRRDAAQYFEEVSAELGPARHVMKYVGPALTPVILAHSRHHALVEGKKPHVPNAYRALATARRALKAARSYL
;
A
#
# COMPACT_ATOMS: atom_id res chain seq x y z
N MET A 1 -3.68 -7.02 -29.09
CA MET A 1 -3.33 -6.11 -27.97
C MET A 1 -3.85 -6.77 -26.69
N LYS A 2 -2.97 -7.08 -25.73
CA LYS A 2 -3.40 -7.69 -24.48
C LYS A 2 -4.20 -6.68 -23.66
N ARG A 3 -5.27 -7.15 -23.00
CA ARG A 3 -6.15 -6.35 -22.14
C ARG A 3 -5.88 -6.69 -20.68
N VAL A 4 -5.70 -5.67 -19.85
CA VAL A 4 -5.42 -5.81 -18.42
C VAL A 4 -6.51 -5.12 -17.61
N LEU A 5 -7.11 -5.84 -16.67
CA LEU A 5 -7.95 -5.26 -15.63
C LEU A 5 -7.09 -4.86 -14.44
N VAL A 6 -7.24 -3.63 -13.96
CA VAL A 6 -6.59 -3.15 -12.73
C VAL A 6 -7.66 -2.72 -11.74
N THR A 7 -7.72 -3.35 -10.56
CA THR A 7 -8.57 -2.91 -9.44
C THR A 7 -7.77 -2.08 -8.45
N GLY A 8 -8.41 -1.12 -7.77
CA GLY A 8 -7.67 -0.13 -6.97
C GLY A 8 -6.83 0.81 -7.85
N ALA A 9 -7.31 1.02 -9.08
CA ALA A 9 -6.58 1.69 -10.14
C ALA A 9 -6.19 3.14 -9.83
N CYS A 10 -6.97 3.85 -9.04
CA CYS A 10 -6.68 5.23 -8.62
C CYS A 10 -5.84 5.32 -7.33
N GLY A 11 -5.49 4.17 -6.75
CA GLY A 11 -4.65 4.08 -5.55
C GLY A 11 -3.18 4.38 -5.81
N ASN A 12 -2.38 4.36 -4.75
CA ASN A 12 -0.95 4.69 -4.78
C ASN A 12 -0.15 3.87 -5.79
N ILE A 13 -0.28 2.54 -5.77
CA ILE A 13 0.40 1.64 -6.72
C ILE A 13 -0.39 1.56 -8.03
N GLY A 14 -1.73 1.44 -7.93
CA GLY A 14 -2.60 1.23 -9.08
C GLY A 14 -2.49 2.31 -10.14
N ALA A 15 -2.40 3.57 -9.73
CA ALA A 15 -2.28 4.67 -10.67
C ALA A 15 -0.98 4.61 -11.49
N ASN A 16 0.13 4.23 -10.86
CA ASN A 16 1.40 4.03 -11.56
C ASN A 16 1.38 2.77 -12.46
N VAL A 17 0.64 1.72 -12.06
CA VAL A 17 0.43 0.53 -12.91
C VAL A 17 -0.36 0.89 -14.17
N VAL A 18 -1.48 1.61 -14.01
CA VAL A 18 -2.31 2.04 -15.15
C VAL A 18 -1.52 2.93 -16.11
N ASP A 19 -0.77 3.92 -15.58
CA ASP A 19 0.07 4.79 -16.38
C ASP A 19 1.07 3.98 -17.22
N LEU A 20 1.83 3.10 -16.58
CA LEU A 20 2.87 2.30 -17.23
C LEU A 20 2.30 1.29 -18.24
N LEU A 21 1.14 0.68 -17.95
CA LEU A 21 0.46 -0.22 -18.90
C LEU A 21 -0.02 0.54 -20.13
N ALA A 22 -0.59 1.74 -19.96
CA ALA A 22 -1.02 2.59 -21.06
C ALA A 22 0.16 3.04 -21.92
N GLU A 23 1.28 3.45 -21.30
CA GLU A 23 2.52 3.79 -21.98
C GLU A 23 3.09 2.62 -22.80
N ARG A 24 2.93 1.39 -22.30
CA ARG A 24 3.37 0.16 -23.00
C ARG A 24 2.37 -0.34 -24.04
N GLY A 25 1.28 0.39 -24.28
CA GLY A 25 0.29 0.07 -25.31
C GLY A 25 -0.67 -1.06 -24.94
N TYR A 26 -0.85 -1.39 -23.65
CA TYR A 26 -1.92 -2.30 -23.24
C TYR A 26 -3.29 -1.63 -23.32
N SER A 27 -4.35 -2.42 -23.58
CA SER A 27 -5.71 -1.96 -23.35
C SER A 27 -6.03 -2.12 -21.86
N VAL A 28 -6.23 -1.01 -21.16
CA VAL A 28 -6.44 -1.04 -19.70
C VAL A 28 -7.91 -0.84 -19.38
N ARG A 29 -8.46 -1.75 -18.57
CA ARG A 29 -9.73 -1.58 -17.87
C ARG A 29 -9.42 -1.35 -16.40
N ALA A 30 -9.99 -0.29 -15.81
CA ALA A 30 -9.67 0.15 -14.47
C ALA A 30 -10.94 0.20 -13.61
N ILE A 31 -10.88 -0.34 -12.38
CA ILE A 31 -11.96 -0.24 -11.39
C ILE A 31 -11.41 0.48 -10.15
N ASP A 32 -12.17 1.47 -9.66
CA ASP A 32 -11.97 2.07 -8.35
C ASP A 32 -13.24 2.73 -7.83
N LEU A 33 -13.26 3.09 -6.55
CA LEU A 33 -14.36 3.77 -5.92
C LEU A 33 -14.55 5.20 -6.48
N HIS A 34 -15.78 5.63 -6.60
CA HIS A 34 -16.14 6.97 -7.06
C HIS A 34 -15.87 8.03 -5.99
N THR A 35 -14.60 8.36 -5.79
CA THR A 35 -14.16 9.40 -4.83
C THR A 35 -13.66 10.66 -5.56
N PRO A 36 -13.65 11.83 -4.89
CA PRO A 36 -13.09 13.05 -5.50
C PRO A 36 -11.61 12.90 -5.91
N SER A 37 -10.79 12.17 -5.12
CA SER A 37 -9.40 11.86 -5.47
C SER A 37 -9.31 10.90 -6.65
N GLY A 38 -10.12 9.83 -6.65
CA GLY A 38 -10.16 8.85 -7.75
C GLY A 38 -10.54 9.51 -9.08
N ARG A 39 -11.54 10.40 -9.08
CA ARG A 39 -11.90 11.17 -10.29
C ARG A 39 -10.75 12.03 -10.81
N ARG A 40 -10.01 12.72 -9.90
CA ARG A 40 -8.83 13.52 -10.30
C ARG A 40 -7.75 12.65 -10.91
N THR A 41 -7.48 11.48 -10.33
CA THR A 41 -6.50 10.53 -10.86
C THR A 41 -6.94 10.01 -12.23
N ALA A 42 -8.18 9.55 -12.37
CA ALA A 42 -8.70 9.01 -13.62
C ALA A 42 -8.75 10.03 -14.76
N ALA A 43 -8.98 11.32 -14.45
CA ALA A 43 -9.07 12.38 -15.46
C ALA A 43 -7.81 12.55 -16.32
N ARG A 44 -6.66 12.05 -15.86
CA ARG A 44 -5.39 12.11 -16.60
C ARG A 44 -5.25 11.03 -17.69
N TRP A 45 -6.08 9.97 -17.66
CA TRP A 45 -5.88 8.80 -18.53
C TRP A 45 -6.54 8.94 -19.92
N GLY A 46 -7.44 9.87 -20.15
CA GLY A 46 -8.10 10.06 -21.42
C GLY A 46 -8.83 8.81 -21.93
N GLN A 47 -8.89 8.65 -23.27
CA GLN A 47 -9.60 7.52 -23.92
C GLN A 47 -8.83 6.21 -23.91
N GLY A 48 -7.56 6.19 -23.51
CA GLY A 48 -6.71 4.99 -23.51
C GLY A 48 -7.02 4.00 -22.38
N VAL A 49 -7.76 4.43 -21.35
CA VAL A 49 -8.12 3.63 -20.18
C VAL A 49 -9.63 3.62 -20.02
N GLN A 50 -10.21 2.41 -19.99
CA GLN A 50 -11.64 2.21 -19.73
C GLN A 50 -11.89 2.25 -18.21
N MET A 51 -12.13 3.47 -17.68
CA MET A 51 -12.41 3.63 -16.25
C MET A 51 -13.86 3.28 -15.90
N ARG A 52 -14.02 2.41 -14.90
CA ARG A 52 -15.30 2.05 -14.27
C ARG A 52 -15.24 2.42 -12.80
N PHE A 53 -16.12 3.31 -12.37
CA PHE A 53 -16.27 3.63 -10.95
C PHE A 53 -17.31 2.73 -10.30
N GLY A 54 -16.89 2.00 -9.27
CA GLY A 54 -17.73 1.07 -8.52
C GLY A 54 -16.93 0.34 -7.44
N SER A 55 -17.64 -0.45 -6.65
CA SER A 55 -17.03 -1.29 -5.61
C SER A 55 -16.65 -2.64 -6.18
N ILE A 56 -15.49 -3.18 -5.80
CA ILE A 56 -15.14 -4.58 -6.09
C ILE A 56 -15.99 -5.59 -5.32
N CYS A 57 -16.80 -5.13 -4.35
CA CYS A 57 -17.81 -5.95 -3.69
C CYS A 57 -19.09 -6.14 -4.55
N ASP A 58 -19.21 -5.43 -5.67
CA ASP A 58 -20.26 -5.64 -6.65
C ASP A 58 -19.83 -6.76 -7.61
N GLU A 59 -20.37 -7.95 -7.40
CA GLU A 59 -20.02 -9.14 -8.17
C GLU A 59 -20.38 -9.01 -9.66
N ALA A 60 -21.47 -8.30 -10.00
CA ALA A 60 -21.86 -8.07 -11.39
C ALA A 60 -20.85 -7.17 -12.11
N LEU A 61 -20.41 -6.09 -11.45
CA LEU A 61 -19.35 -5.21 -11.96
C LEU A 61 -18.04 -5.98 -12.15
N VAL A 62 -17.66 -6.84 -11.20
CA VAL A 62 -16.45 -7.65 -11.28
C VAL A 62 -16.52 -8.62 -12.45
N ALA A 63 -17.64 -9.35 -12.61
CA ALA A 63 -17.84 -10.29 -13.72
C ALA A 63 -17.76 -9.60 -15.08
N GLU A 64 -18.46 -8.46 -15.27
CA GLU A 64 -18.37 -7.65 -16.50
C GLU A 64 -16.93 -7.17 -16.76
N ALA A 65 -16.24 -6.78 -15.68
CA ALA A 65 -14.89 -6.23 -15.83
C ALA A 65 -13.84 -7.29 -16.21
N VAL A 66 -14.01 -8.53 -15.78
CA VAL A 66 -13.11 -9.66 -16.13
C VAL A 66 -13.33 -10.16 -17.55
N GLU A 67 -14.50 -9.92 -18.14
CA GLU A 67 -14.83 -10.43 -19.47
C GLU A 67 -13.84 -9.99 -20.54
N GLY A 68 -13.22 -10.96 -21.20
CA GLY A 68 -12.30 -10.77 -22.32
C GLY A 68 -10.99 -10.06 -21.96
N VAL A 69 -10.54 -10.12 -20.69
CA VAL A 69 -9.20 -9.67 -20.31
C VAL A 69 -8.21 -10.83 -20.31
N ASP A 70 -6.95 -10.53 -20.53
CA ASP A 70 -5.84 -11.50 -20.49
C ASP A 70 -5.18 -11.58 -19.12
N HIS A 71 -5.19 -10.46 -18.39
CA HIS A 71 -4.58 -10.34 -17.06
C HIS A 71 -5.47 -9.51 -16.14
N VAL A 72 -5.47 -9.89 -14.86
CA VAL A 72 -6.06 -9.11 -13.78
C VAL A 72 -4.96 -8.74 -12.78
N VAL A 73 -4.84 -7.45 -12.47
CA VAL A 73 -3.97 -6.91 -11.41
C VAL A 73 -4.86 -6.44 -10.27
N HIS A 74 -4.93 -7.26 -9.21
CA HIS A 74 -5.82 -7.02 -8.09
C HIS A 74 -5.10 -6.29 -6.95
N LEU A 75 -5.25 -4.94 -6.92
CA LEU A 75 -4.62 -4.05 -5.95
C LEU A 75 -5.62 -3.45 -4.96
N ALA A 76 -6.91 -3.53 -5.25
CA ALA A 76 -7.96 -2.99 -4.39
C ALA A 76 -7.92 -3.68 -3.03
N ALA A 77 -7.79 -2.91 -1.97
CA ALA A 77 -7.81 -3.40 -0.61
C ALA A 77 -8.18 -2.28 0.38
N MET A 78 -8.78 -2.63 1.48
CA MET A 78 -8.85 -1.79 2.66
C MET A 78 -7.62 -2.09 3.53
N VAL A 79 -6.86 -1.04 3.86
CA VAL A 79 -5.63 -1.14 4.65
C VAL A 79 -5.83 -0.55 6.06
N PRO A 80 -4.96 -0.85 7.03
CA PRO A 80 -4.96 -0.17 8.33
C PRO A 80 -4.80 1.36 8.17
N PRO A 81 -5.45 2.17 9.02
CA PRO A 81 -6.30 1.79 10.15
C PRO A 81 -7.76 1.45 9.75
N GLY A 82 -8.11 1.46 8.48
CA GLY A 82 -9.47 1.20 8.00
C GLY A 82 -10.01 -0.17 8.46
N THR A 83 -9.21 -1.22 8.31
CA THR A 83 -9.54 -2.59 8.75
C THR A 83 -9.74 -2.74 10.26
N ASP A 84 -9.16 -1.85 11.06
CA ASP A 84 -9.34 -1.86 12.51
C ASP A 84 -10.60 -1.08 12.93
N VAL A 85 -10.95 -0.06 12.13
CA VAL A 85 -12.14 0.79 12.37
C VAL A 85 -13.42 0.07 11.93
N ASP A 86 -13.41 -0.61 10.79
CA ASP A 86 -14.53 -1.40 10.27
C ASP A 86 -14.04 -2.75 9.77
N GLN A 87 -13.99 -3.72 10.69
CA GLN A 87 -13.51 -5.07 10.40
C GLN A 87 -14.39 -5.80 9.38
N ALA A 88 -15.72 -5.59 9.44
CA ALA A 88 -16.65 -6.21 8.53
C ALA A 88 -16.49 -5.70 7.09
N ALA A 89 -16.35 -4.37 6.91
CA ALA A 89 -16.04 -3.79 5.61
C ALA A 89 -14.66 -4.22 5.11
N GLY A 90 -13.65 -4.29 6.01
CA GLY A 90 -12.32 -4.80 5.68
C GLY A 90 -12.37 -6.23 5.17
N TYR A 91 -13.13 -7.11 5.84
CA TYR A 91 -13.29 -8.50 5.42
C TYR A 91 -14.04 -8.61 4.08
N ALA A 92 -15.11 -7.83 3.91
CA ALA A 92 -15.87 -7.80 2.66
C ALA A 92 -14.99 -7.39 1.46
N VAL A 93 -14.16 -6.36 1.63
CA VAL A 93 -13.26 -5.86 0.57
C VAL A 93 -12.07 -6.79 0.34
N ASN A 94 -11.40 -7.23 1.42
CA ASN A 94 -10.12 -7.93 1.26
C ASN A 94 -10.29 -9.44 1.00
N VAL A 95 -11.36 -10.05 1.51
CA VAL A 95 -11.57 -11.50 1.40
C VAL A 95 -12.73 -11.84 0.47
N VAL A 96 -13.93 -11.32 0.76
CA VAL A 96 -15.11 -11.71 -0.03
C VAL A 96 -14.97 -11.24 -1.48
N ALA A 97 -14.59 -9.99 -1.71
CA ALA A 97 -14.40 -9.48 -3.06
C ALA A 97 -13.23 -10.15 -3.79
N THR A 98 -12.15 -10.55 -3.09
CA THR A 98 -11.07 -11.34 -3.70
C THR A 98 -11.58 -12.72 -4.12
N ARG A 99 -12.46 -13.37 -3.31
CA ARG A 99 -13.11 -14.64 -3.70
C ARG A 99 -13.97 -14.48 -4.94
N SER A 100 -14.78 -13.41 -5.00
CA SER A 100 -15.61 -13.11 -6.18
C SER A 100 -14.76 -12.81 -7.43
N MET A 101 -13.60 -12.16 -7.26
CA MET A 101 -12.65 -11.92 -8.35
C MET A 101 -12.07 -13.23 -8.89
N ILE A 102 -11.64 -14.15 -8.01
CA ILE A 102 -11.15 -15.48 -8.40
C ILE A 102 -12.23 -16.24 -9.16
N ALA A 103 -13.46 -16.31 -8.60
CA ALA A 103 -14.57 -16.98 -9.24
C ALA A 103 -14.92 -16.40 -10.62
N ALA A 104 -14.87 -15.08 -10.78
CA ALA A 104 -15.09 -14.43 -12.07
C ALA A 104 -13.97 -14.77 -13.08
N CYS A 105 -12.71 -14.86 -12.64
CA CYS A 105 -11.61 -15.29 -13.49
C CYS A 105 -11.72 -16.76 -13.90
N GLU A 106 -12.13 -17.63 -12.98
CA GLU A 106 -12.36 -19.07 -13.26
C GLU A 106 -13.53 -19.30 -14.24
N ALA A 107 -14.57 -18.48 -14.16
CA ALA A 107 -15.73 -18.55 -15.05
C ALA A 107 -15.48 -17.93 -16.44
N ALA A 108 -14.47 -17.06 -16.56
CA ALA A 108 -14.17 -16.36 -17.80
C ALA A 108 -13.53 -17.31 -18.84
N PRO A 109 -14.04 -17.35 -20.09
CA PRO A 109 -13.47 -18.20 -21.14
C PRO A 109 -11.99 -17.93 -21.44
N SER A 110 -11.51 -16.72 -21.16
CA SER A 110 -10.10 -16.32 -21.34
C SER A 110 -9.20 -16.86 -20.24
N ALA A 111 -9.73 -17.33 -19.11
CA ALA A 111 -8.98 -17.75 -17.92
C ALA A 111 -7.79 -16.79 -17.62
N PRO A 112 -8.05 -15.52 -17.29
CA PRO A 112 -6.99 -14.52 -17.19
C PRO A 112 -6.04 -14.84 -16.04
N ARG A 113 -4.73 -14.55 -16.22
CA ARG A 113 -3.78 -14.62 -15.12
C ARG A 113 -4.12 -13.55 -14.08
N LEU A 114 -4.20 -13.96 -12.80
CA LEU A 114 -4.51 -13.08 -11.67
C LEU A 114 -3.25 -12.78 -10.85
N THR A 115 -2.80 -11.54 -10.88
CA THR A 115 -1.74 -11.03 -10.02
C THR A 115 -2.34 -10.35 -8.79
N PHE A 116 -1.95 -10.79 -7.62
CA PHE A 116 -2.45 -10.32 -6.33
C PHE A 116 -1.35 -9.69 -5.49
N THR A 117 -1.63 -8.54 -4.87
CA THR A 117 -0.71 -7.94 -3.90
C THR A 117 -1.12 -8.30 -2.47
N SER A 118 -0.24 -9.05 -1.83
CA SER A 118 -0.24 -9.33 -0.41
C SER A 118 0.68 -8.34 0.33
N THR A 119 1.19 -8.68 1.49
CA THR A 119 1.88 -7.75 2.39
C THR A 119 3.02 -8.41 3.14
N ALA A 120 4.08 -7.65 3.45
CA ALA A 120 5.11 -8.06 4.40
C ALA A 120 4.58 -8.21 5.85
N ALA A 121 3.40 -7.67 6.15
CA ALA A 121 2.74 -7.84 7.45
C ALA A 121 2.34 -9.30 7.75
N ILE A 122 2.36 -10.17 6.76
CA ILE A 122 1.89 -11.56 6.88
C ILE A 122 2.73 -12.41 7.83
N TRP A 123 3.98 -12.03 8.07
CA TRP A 123 4.86 -12.70 9.04
C TRP A 123 4.65 -12.23 10.50
N GLY A 124 3.79 -11.24 10.73
CA GLY A 124 3.44 -10.76 12.06
C GLY A 124 4.61 -10.07 12.79
N ARG A 125 4.58 -10.15 14.13
CA ARG A 125 5.51 -9.44 15.03
C ARG A 125 6.85 -10.15 15.27
N ASN A 126 7.28 -10.97 14.37
CA ASN A 126 8.45 -11.81 14.60
C ASN A 126 9.76 -11.04 14.34
N ALA A 127 10.23 -10.30 15.35
CA ALA A 127 11.45 -9.48 15.31
C ALA A 127 12.76 -10.27 15.51
N GLU A 128 12.67 -11.58 15.79
CA GLU A 128 13.83 -12.39 16.22
C GLU A 128 14.73 -12.85 15.09
N VAL A 129 14.32 -12.69 13.84
CA VAL A 129 15.10 -13.11 12.69
C VAL A 129 16.01 -11.98 12.22
N ASP A 130 17.34 -12.17 12.29
CA ASP A 130 18.33 -11.14 11.88
C ASP A 130 18.65 -11.18 10.39
N ARG A 131 17.69 -11.51 9.55
CA ARG A 131 17.78 -11.49 8.09
C ARG A 131 16.46 -11.03 7.46
N PRO A 132 16.45 -10.67 6.17
CA PRO A 132 15.20 -10.42 5.44
C PRO A 132 14.29 -11.64 5.41
N ARG A 133 12.97 -11.41 5.40
CA ARG A 133 11.95 -12.45 5.32
C ARG A 133 11.88 -13.03 3.92
N ARG A 134 11.79 -14.33 3.85
CA ARG A 134 11.66 -15.06 2.59
C ARG A 134 10.22 -15.45 2.31
N ALA A 135 9.87 -15.55 1.04
CA ALA A 135 8.52 -15.91 0.63
C ALA A 135 8.09 -17.32 1.07
N ASP A 136 9.05 -18.24 1.26
CA ASP A 136 8.84 -19.62 1.70
C ASP A 136 8.75 -19.80 3.22
N GLU A 137 8.93 -18.73 4.01
CA GLU A 137 8.79 -18.81 5.47
C GLU A 137 7.35 -18.96 5.91
N GLU A 138 7.17 -19.68 7.03
CA GLU A 138 5.88 -19.82 7.71
C GLU A 138 5.32 -18.42 8.06
N ILE A 139 4.05 -18.23 7.72
CA ILE A 139 3.33 -16.99 8.00
C ILE A 139 2.74 -17.00 9.42
N SER A 140 2.70 -15.84 10.07
CA SER A 140 2.17 -15.67 11.44
C SER A 140 1.36 -14.37 11.54
N PRO A 141 0.25 -14.23 10.80
CA PRO A 141 -0.52 -12.99 10.74
C PRO A 141 -1.12 -12.65 12.11
N SER A 142 -0.88 -11.43 12.59
CA SER A 142 -1.20 -11.04 13.96
C SER A 142 -2.26 -9.94 14.08
N ASP A 143 -2.67 -9.31 12.98
CA ASP A 143 -3.79 -8.34 12.94
C ASP A 143 -4.86 -8.74 11.93
N ASN A 144 -5.95 -7.96 11.85
CA ASN A 144 -7.06 -8.25 10.95
C ASN A 144 -6.64 -8.18 9.48
N TYR A 145 -5.84 -7.19 9.11
CA TYR A 145 -5.40 -7.01 7.73
C TYR A 145 -4.50 -8.15 7.25
N SER A 146 -3.49 -8.51 8.04
CA SER A 146 -2.58 -9.60 7.69
C SER A 146 -3.29 -10.96 7.64
N ARG A 147 -4.26 -11.22 8.54
CA ARG A 147 -5.12 -12.42 8.48
C ARG A 147 -5.96 -12.46 7.23
N GLN A 148 -6.58 -11.34 6.84
CA GLN A 148 -7.37 -11.24 5.59
C GLN A 148 -6.50 -11.47 4.36
N LYS A 149 -5.27 -10.93 4.33
CA LYS A 149 -4.33 -11.17 3.23
C LYS A 149 -3.87 -12.64 3.18
N ALA A 150 -3.63 -13.27 4.33
CA ALA A 150 -3.29 -14.70 4.40
C ALA A 150 -4.43 -15.60 3.87
N GLU A 151 -5.69 -15.30 4.26
CA GLU A 151 -6.85 -16.01 3.74
C GLU A 151 -6.98 -15.84 2.22
N SER A 152 -6.72 -14.64 1.71
CA SER A 152 -6.73 -14.36 0.28
C SER A 152 -5.62 -15.09 -0.47
N GLU A 153 -4.39 -15.16 0.08
CA GLU A 153 -3.29 -15.98 -0.50
C GLU A 153 -3.68 -17.46 -0.58
N ALA A 154 -4.33 -17.98 0.47
CA ALA A 154 -4.78 -19.38 0.48
C ALA A 154 -5.81 -19.65 -0.63
N MET A 155 -6.76 -18.73 -0.86
CA MET A 155 -7.72 -18.85 -1.96
C MET A 155 -7.05 -18.76 -3.33
N MET A 156 -6.08 -17.85 -3.50
CA MET A 156 -5.28 -17.71 -4.72
C MET A 156 -4.53 -19.01 -5.06
N ASN A 157 -3.87 -19.60 -4.05
CA ASN A 157 -3.11 -20.84 -4.21
C ASN A 157 -4.00 -22.07 -4.48
N ALA A 158 -5.25 -22.03 -4.05
CA ALA A 158 -6.22 -23.10 -4.28
C ALA A 158 -7.01 -22.97 -5.59
N SER A 159 -6.88 -21.84 -6.29
CA SER A 159 -7.63 -21.56 -7.52
C SER A 159 -7.10 -22.36 -8.72
N SER A 160 -7.95 -22.53 -9.72
CA SER A 160 -7.62 -23.28 -10.95
C SER A 160 -6.97 -22.42 -12.04
N ILE A 161 -6.86 -21.11 -11.82
CA ILE A 161 -6.29 -20.16 -12.77
C ILE A 161 -4.79 -19.89 -12.50
N ASP A 162 -4.11 -19.35 -13.49
CA ASP A 162 -2.74 -18.84 -13.32
C ASP A 162 -2.71 -17.69 -12.32
N THR A 163 -2.00 -17.85 -11.22
CA THR A 163 -1.88 -16.84 -10.16
C THR A 163 -0.44 -16.41 -9.93
N VAL A 164 -0.26 -15.16 -9.51
CA VAL A 164 1.02 -14.64 -9.00
C VAL A 164 0.74 -13.83 -7.74
N ILE A 165 1.45 -14.10 -6.67
CA ILE A 165 1.28 -13.41 -5.38
C ILE A 165 2.54 -12.60 -5.08
N PHE A 166 2.36 -11.31 -4.78
CA PHE A 166 3.43 -10.43 -4.35
C PHE A 166 3.24 -9.99 -2.89
N ARG A 167 4.13 -10.40 -1.98
CA ARG A 167 4.23 -9.85 -0.64
C ARG A 167 5.05 -8.57 -0.69
N ILE A 168 4.35 -7.43 -0.65
CA ILE A 168 4.98 -6.13 -0.85
C ILE A 168 5.48 -5.52 0.46
N ALA A 169 6.66 -4.88 0.40
CA ALA A 169 7.19 -4.04 1.46
C ALA A 169 6.45 -2.69 1.56
N MET A 170 6.80 -1.88 2.55
CA MET A 170 6.16 -0.58 2.78
C MET A 170 6.32 0.34 1.55
N THR A 171 5.19 0.79 1.02
CA THR A 171 5.11 1.61 -0.19
C THR A 171 4.26 2.86 0.07
N PRO A 172 4.81 3.90 0.71
CA PRO A 172 4.05 5.11 1.03
C PRO A 172 3.77 5.94 -0.23
N PRO A 173 2.66 6.71 -0.24
CA PRO A 173 2.35 7.59 -1.36
C PRO A 173 3.34 8.77 -1.45
N VAL A 174 3.70 9.16 -2.66
CA VAL A 174 4.51 10.38 -2.92
C VAL A 174 3.60 11.60 -2.73
N ALA A 175 3.40 11.95 -1.48
CA ALA A 175 2.64 13.15 -1.10
C ALA A 175 3.04 13.57 0.31
N PRO A 176 3.08 14.88 0.63
CA PRO A 176 3.14 15.33 2.00
C PRO A 176 1.84 14.91 2.68
N GLY A 177 1.90 13.86 3.49
CA GLY A 177 0.74 13.33 4.20
C GLY A 177 0.32 14.23 5.36
N ALA A 178 -0.97 14.18 5.72
CA ALA A 178 -1.39 14.68 7.03
C ALA A 178 -0.70 13.84 8.11
N LEU A 179 -0.06 14.50 9.06
CA LEU A 179 0.62 13.85 10.17
C LEU A 179 -0.40 13.06 10.99
N SER A 180 -0.40 11.74 10.83
CA SER A 180 -1.23 10.87 11.67
C SER A 180 -0.51 10.63 13.00
N PRO A 181 -1.18 10.78 14.15
CA PRO A 181 -0.60 10.39 15.45
C PRO A 181 -0.08 8.95 15.49
N PHE A 182 -0.63 8.10 14.67
CA PHE A 182 -0.20 6.70 14.50
C PHE A 182 1.29 6.54 14.18
N VAL A 183 1.91 7.50 13.47
CA VAL A 183 3.35 7.43 13.16
C VAL A 183 4.21 7.52 14.42
N PHE A 184 3.70 8.11 15.51
CA PHE A 184 4.39 8.20 16.79
C PHE A 184 4.18 6.98 17.68
N ASP A 185 3.20 6.13 17.40
CA ASP A 185 2.93 4.95 18.22
C ASP A 185 3.92 3.81 17.92
N MET A 186 4.61 3.87 16.80
CA MET A 186 5.51 2.82 16.32
C MET A 186 6.82 2.76 17.10
N HIS A 187 7.35 1.53 17.26
CA HIS A 187 8.67 1.31 17.87
C HIS A 187 9.78 1.88 16.97
N PRO A 188 10.68 2.72 17.50
CA PRO A 188 11.68 3.43 16.71
C PRO A 188 12.70 2.53 16.01
N ASP A 189 12.98 1.36 16.58
CA ASP A 189 13.96 0.41 16.03
C ASP A 189 13.33 -0.70 15.20
N MET A 190 12.02 -0.64 14.95
CA MET A 190 11.32 -1.57 14.06
C MET A 190 11.95 -1.55 12.66
N ARG A 191 12.11 -2.72 12.05
CA ARG A 191 12.64 -2.85 10.69
C ARG A 191 11.59 -2.42 9.68
N VAL A 192 11.99 -1.59 8.74
CA VAL A 192 11.18 -1.14 7.59
C VAL A 192 11.98 -1.29 6.32
N GLU A 193 11.40 -1.87 5.30
CA GLU A 193 11.92 -1.79 3.94
C GLU A 193 10.99 -0.91 3.12
N PHE A 194 11.57 0.12 2.50
CA PHE A 194 10.88 1.03 1.62
C PHE A 194 10.91 0.54 0.18
N THR A 195 9.81 0.64 -0.52
CA THR A 195 9.77 0.47 -1.98
C THR A 195 9.02 1.62 -2.62
N HIS A 196 9.59 2.19 -3.67
CA HIS A 196 8.96 3.30 -4.39
C HIS A 196 7.70 2.81 -5.12
N PRO A 197 6.56 3.56 -5.13
CA PRO A 197 5.33 3.14 -5.82
C PRO A 197 5.53 2.85 -7.32
N LYS A 198 6.38 3.62 -8.00
CA LYS A 198 6.73 3.39 -9.41
C LYS A 198 7.53 2.10 -9.62
N ASP A 199 8.36 1.70 -8.64
CA ASP A 199 9.12 0.46 -8.73
C ASP A 199 8.20 -0.75 -8.47
N GLN A 200 7.25 -0.65 -7.54
CA GLN A 200 6.19 -1.65 -7.40
C GLN A 200 5.38 -1.81 -8.68
N ALA A 201 4.98 -0.69 -9.29
CA ALA A 201 4.26 -0.72 -10.55
C ALA A 201 5.09 -1.36 -11.68
N LEU A 202 6.40 -1.07 -11.73
CA LEU A 202 7.31 -1.65 -12.70
C LEU A 202 7.40 -3.17 -12.53
N ALA A 203 7.57 -3.67 -11.29
CA ALA A 203 7.57 -5.10 -10.99
C ALA A 203 6.29 -5.79 -11.46
N ILE A 204 5.13 -5.22 -11.11
CA ILE A 204 3.81 -5.75 -11.48
C ILE A 204 3.64 -5.76 -13.01
N CYS A 205 3.99 -4.68 -13.70
CA CYS A 205 3.88 -4.63 -15.16
C CYS A 205 4.86 -5.59 -15.86
N ASN A 206 6.07 -5.75 -15.33
CA ASN A 206 7.06 -6.70 -15.87
C ASN A 206 6.59 -8.15 -15.68
N SER A 207 5.91 -8.45 -14.58
CA SER A 207 5.41 -9.80 -14.26
C SER A 207 4.36 -10.33 -15.26
N LEU A 208 3.68 -9.46 -15.99
CA LEU A 208 2.62 -9.86 -16.93
C LEU A 208 3.14 -10.67 -18.15
N VAL A 209 4.43 -10.61 -18.41
CA VAL A 209 5.08 -11.28 -19.56
C VAL A 209 6.08 -12.35 -19.13
N VAL A 210 6.14 -12.66 -17.83
CA VAL A 210 7.06 -13.65 -17.26
C VAL A 210 6.25 -14.86 -16.80
N ASP A 211 6.45 -16.01 -17.45
CA ASP A 211 5.69 -17.23 -17.14
C ASP A 211 6.31 -18.02 -15.98
N GLU A 212 7.60 -17.91 -15.74
CA GLU A 212 8.31 -18.68 -14.68
C GLU A 212 7.86 -18.34 -13.25
N ILE A 213 7.14 -17.24 -13.05
CA ILE A 213 6.60 -16.84 -11.74
C ILE A 213 5.13 -17.26 -11.52
N VAL A 214 4.50 -17.89 -12.49
CA VAL A 214 3.13 -18.40 -12.36
C VAL A 214 3.08 -19.47 -11.27
N GLY A 215 2.07 -19.40 -10.42
CA GLY A 215 1.90 -20.26 -9.24
C GLY A 215 2.84 -19.92 -8.07
N ARG A 216 3.58 -18.79 -8.14
CA ARG A 216 4.59 -18.46 -7.13
C ARG A 216 4.17 -17.25 -6.27
N THR A 217 4.69 -17.29 -5.04
CA THR A 217 4.67 -16.13 -4.13
C THR A 217 6.09 -15.55 -4.09
N LEU A 218 6.21 -14.26 -4.38
CA LEU A 218 7.48 -13.53 -4.38
C LEU A 218 7.41 -12.31 -3.45
N CYS A 219 8.55 -11.92 -2.89
CA CYS A 219 8.68 -10.68 -2.13
C CYS A 219 9.02 -9.52 -3.06
N LEU A 220 8.31 -8.39 -2.95
CA LEU A 220 8.69 -7.15 -3.63
C LEU A 220 9.13 -6.11 -2.61
N GLY A 221 10.44 -5.91 -2.51
CA GLY A 221 11.11 -4.94 -1.65
C GLY A 221 11.95 -3.96 -2.45
N GLY A 222 12.47 -2.94 -1.78
CA GLY A 222 13.37 -1.95 -2.38
C GLY A 222 14.85 -2.37 -2.40
N GLY A 223 15.16 -3.56 -1.87
CA GLY A 223 16.52 -4.08 -1.73
C GLY A 223 17.29 -3.50 -0.55
N ALA A 224 18.51 -3.96 -0.35
CA ALA A 224 19.33 -3.62 0.83
C ALA A 224 19.51 -2.12 1.05
N LYS A 225 19.61 -1.32 -0.02
CA LYS A 225 19.74 0.14 0.04
C LYS A 225 18.51 0.86 0.61
N ASN A 226 17.37 0.17 0.69
CA ASN A 226 16.09 0.70 1.16
C ASN A 226 15.63 0.08 2.48
N ARG A 227 16.54 -0.56 3.24
CA ARG A 227 16.31 -1.14 4.56
C ARG A 227 16.74 -0.16 5.65
N TYR A 228 15.79 0.18 6.51
CA TYR A 228 15.97 1.19 7.56
C TYR A 228 15.46 0.67 8.90
N ARG A 229 15.83 1.37 9.99
CA ARG A 229 15.03 1.39 11.21
C ARG A 229 13.96 2.47 11.07
N TYR A 230 12.81 2.26 11.70
CA TYR A 230 11.64 3.13 11.54
C TYR A 230 11.95 4.60 11.81
N ARG A 231 12.67 4.90 12.91
CA ARG A 231 13.06 6.27 13.24
C ARG A 231 13.97 6.90 12.18
N GLU A 232 14.85 6.13 11.58
CA GLU A 232 15.73 6.63 10.51
C GLU A 232 14.89 7.05 9.31
N PHE A 233 13.98 6.17 8.87
CA PHE A 233 13.08 6.46 7.76
C PHE A 233 12.17 7.65 8.05
N MET A 234 11.60 7.74 9.27
CA MET A 234 10.79 8.87 9.68
C MET A 234 11.57 10.17 9.78
N ASN A 235 12.83 10.14 10.21
CA ASN A 235 13.69 11.32 10.22
C ASN A 235 13.98 11.83 8.81
N MET A 236 14.12 10.95 7.83
CA MET A 236 14.20 11.35 6.42
C MET A 236 12.89 12.02 5.96
N ALA A 237 11.74 11.44 6.33
CA ALA A 237 10.42 12.00 6.01
C ALA A 237 10.21 13.40 6.61
N PHE A 238 10.55 13.58 7.88
CA PHE A 238 10.46 14.88 8.54
C PHE A 238 11.50 15.88 7.97
N GLY A 239 12.72 15.42 7.65
CA GLY A 239 13.74 16.23 7.00
C GLY A 239 13.29 16.76 5.64
N ALA A 240 12.64 15.93 4.82
CA ALA A 240 12.07 16.34 3.53
C ALA A 240 10.98 17.42 3.67
N MET A 241 10.30 17.48 4.81
CA MET A 241 9.32 18.51 5.16
C MET A 241 9.95 19.73 5.90
N GLY A 242 11.27 19.75 6.11
CA GLY A 242 11.99 20.86 6.74
C GLY A 242 12.09 20.78 8.27
N PHE A 243 11.79 19.64 8.88
CA PHE A 243 11.93 19.44 10.33
C PHE A 243 13.27 18.76 10.69
N PRO A 244 13.83 19.07 11.85
CA PRO A 244 14.99 18.35 12.36
C PRO A 244 14.64 16.91 12.77
N PRO A 245 15.65 16.03 12.95
CA PRO A 245 15.41 14.69 13.46
C PRO A 245 14.67 14.70 14.79
N LEU A 246 13.66 13.83 14.90
CA LEU A 246 12.88 13.71 16.11
C LEU A 246 13.60 12.86 17.18
N PRO A 247 13.43 13.21 18.47
CA PRO A 247 14.00 12.43 19.56
C PRO A 247 13.34 11.05 19.65
N ARG A 248 14.08 10.09 20.23
CA ARG A 248 13.55 8.72 20.43
C ARG A 248 12.23 8.71 21.26
N SER A 249 12.13 9.64 22.22
CA SER A 249 10.94 9.81 23.05
C SER A 249 9.68 10.21 22.28
N ALA A 250 9.80 10.61 21.03
CA ALA A 250 8.66 10.89 20.17
C ALA A 250 7.91 9.61 19.76
N PHE A 251 8.55 8.45 19.85
CA PHE A 251 8.06 7.18 19.34
C PHE A 251 7.62 6.26 20.48
N GLY A 252 6.68 5.36 20.19
CA GLY A 252 6.10 4.42 21.14
C GLY A 252 6.71 3.02 21.05
N ASP A 253 5.90 2.03 21.44
CA ASP A 253 6.32 0.64 21.54
C ASP A 253 5.50 -0.29 20.61
N ALA A 254 4.58 0.26 19.81
CA ALA A 254 3.79 -0.56 18.92
C ALA A 254 4.67 -1.12 17.80
N LEU A 255 4.61 -2.43 17.61
CA LEU A 255 5.20 -3.08 16.44
C LEU A 255 4.18 -3.03 15.31
N PHE A 256 4.43 -2.18 14.33
CA PHE A 256 3.69 -2.23 13.07
C PHE A 256 4.18 -3.42 12.25
N LEU A 257 3.27 -3.97 11.47
CA LEU A 257 3.50 -5.20 10.74
C LEU A 257 4.20 -4.89 9.42
N THR A 258 5.50 -4.70 9.49
CA THR A 258 6.39 -4.61 8.33
C THR A 258 7.75 -5.18 8.71
N ASP A 259 8.53 -5.59 7.73
CA ASP A 259 9.86 -6.15 7.94
C ASP A 259 10.72 -5.91 6.69
N TRP A 260 12.00 -6.26 6.76
CA TRP A 260 12.84 -6.43 5.59
C TRP A 260 12.43 -7.71 4.86
N VAL A 261 12.39 -7.67 3.55
CA VAL A 261 12.02 -8.80 2.70
C VAL A 261 13.18 -9.20 1.79
N ASP A 262 13.28 -10.48 1.51
CA ASP A 262 14.22 -10.98 0.52
C ASP A 262 13.61 -10.81 -0.87
N SER A 263 14.08 -9.82 -1.58
CA SER A 263 13.63 -9.47 -2.93
C SER A 263 14.71 -9.70 -4.00
N GLU A 264 15.75 -10.46 -3.70
CA GLU A 264 16.85 -10.71 -4.66
C GLU A 264 16.34 -11.47 -5.88
N GLU A 265 15.57 -12.53 -5.66
CA GLU A 265 14.99 -13.33 -6.73
C GLU A 265 14.03 -12.51 -7.60
N SER A 266 13.10 -11.78 -6.98
CA SER A 266 12.15 -10.95 -7.72
C SER A 266 12.85 -9.82 -8.47
N GLN A 267 13.92 -9.25 -7.92
CA GLN A 267 14.74 -8.26 -8.62
C GLN A 267 15.46 -8.87 -9.82
N ALA A 268 16.02 -10.07 -9.68
CA ALA A 268 16.70 -10.76 -10.76
C ALA A 268 15.75 -11.06 -11.94
N ILE A 269 14.51 -11.46 -11.64
CA ILE A 269 13.51 -11.84 -12.63
C ILE A 269 12.83 -10.59 -13.24
N LEU A 270 12.45 -9.62 -12.41
CA LEU A 270 11.56 -8.51 -12.80
C LEU A 270 12.29 -7.19 -13.04
N ASP A 271 13.52 -7.03 -12.60
CA ASP A 271 14.38 -5.85 -12.80
C ASP A 271 13.65 -4.52 -12.54
N TYR A 272 13.26 -4.25 -11.30
CA TYR A 272 12.37 -3.14 -10.95
C TYR A 272 12.94 -2.15 -9.95
N GLN A 273 13.99 -2.49 -9.18
CA GLN A 273 14.54 -1.64 -8.12
C GLN A 273 15.38 -0.48 -8.69
N ARG A 274 14.72 0.61 -9.06
CA ARG A 274 15.34 1.78 -9.69
C ARG A 274 15.60 2.93 -8.72
N ARG A 275 14.71 3.09 -7.72
CA ARG A 275 14.67 4.27 -6.84
C ARG A 275 15.03 3.91 -5.41
N ASP A 276 15.59 4.88 -4.70
CA ASP A 276 15.86 4.79 -3.27
C ASP A 276 14.99 5.78 -2.47
N ALA A 277 15.09 5.69 -1.14
CA ALA A 277 14.34 6.56 -0.26
C ALA A 277 14.77 8.03 -0.37
N ALA A 278 16.04 8.33 -0.73
CA ALA A 278 16.49 9.70 -0.92
C ALA A 278 15.76 10.37 -2.07
N GLN A 279 15.70 9.70 -3.22
CA GLN A 279 14.96 10.17 -4.41
C GLN A 279 13.46 10.32 -4.11
N TYR A 280 12.87 9.35 -3.39
CA TYR A 280 11.48 9.44 -2.96
C TYR A 280 11.23 10.68 -2.09
N PHE A 281 12.08 10.97 -1.11
CA PHE A 281 11.91 12.14 -0.26
C PHE A 281 12.20 13.46 -0.97
N GLU A 282 13.02 13.47 -2.02
CA GLU A 282 13.13 14.60 -2.93
C GLU A 282 11.82 14.86 -3.68
N GLU A 283 11.16 13.81 -4.20
CA GLU A 283 9.84 13.92 -4.83
C GLU A 283 8.79 14.45 -3.82
N VAL A 284 8.74 13.91 -2.59
CA VAL A 284 7.84 14.39 -1.53
C VAL A 284 8.11 15.87 -1.19
N SER A 285 9.36 16.26 -1.09
CA SER A 285 9.74 17.67 -0.84
C SER A 285 9.33 18.57 -2.01
N ALA A 286 9.41 18.08 -3.24
CA ALA A 286 9.00 18.83 -4.43
C ALA A 286 7.47 19.11 -4.43
N GLU A 287 6.66 18.19 -3.93
CA GLU A 287 5.20 18.36 -3.78
C GLU A 287 4.81 19.50 -2.82
N LEU A 288 5.71 19.91 -1.92
CA LEU A 288 5.51 21.09 -1.08
C LEU A 288 5.61 22.41 -1.89
N GLY A 289 6.11 22.34 -3.12
CA GLY A 289 6.31 23.51 -3.98
C GLY A 289 7.18 24.58 -3.30
N PRO A 290 6.86 25.89 -3.48
CA PRO A 290 7.63 26.98 -2.86
C PRO A 290 7.69 26.91 -1.32
N ALA A 291 6.70 26.30 -0.68
CA ALA A 291 6.65 26.19 0.78
C ALA A 291 7.86 25.43 1.36
N ARG A 292 8.49 24.52 0.61
CA ARG A 292 9.70 23.79 1.04
C ARG A 292 10.85 24.72 1.46
N HIS A 293 11.00 25.85 0.77
CA HIS A 293 12.05 26.83 1.07
C HIS A 293 11.79 27.55 2.40
N VAL A 294 10.53 27.86 2.69
CA VAL A 294 10.12 28.48 3.95
C VAL A 294 10.21 27.48 5.09
N MET A 295 9.73 26.25 4.88
CA MET A 295 9.73 25.18 5.89
C MET A 295 11.14 24.84 6.40
N LYS A 296 12.16 24.94 5.57
CA LYS A 296 13.56 24.76 5.98
C LYS A 296 13.98 25.68 7.12
N TYR A 297 13.42 26.91 7.19
CA TYR A 297 13.75 27.90 8.21
C TYR A 297 12.77 27.88 9.39
N VAL A 298 11.49 27.63 9.15
CA VAL A 298 10.47 27.65 10.21
C VAL A 298 10.23 26.28 10.84
N GLY A 299 10.56 25.19 10.15
CA GLY A 299 10.38 23.81 10.62
C GLY A 299 10.99 23.55 12.00
N PRO A 300 12.23 23.97 12.28
CA PRO A 300 12.82 23.81 13.62
C PRO A 300 11.97 24.48 14.72
N ALA A 301 11.43 25.67 14.46
CA ALA A 301 10.57 26.39 15.42
C ALA A 301 9.19 25.72 15.58
N LEU A 302 8.72 24.98 14.58
CA LEU A 302 7.46 24.23 14.61
C LEU A 302 7.61 22.81 15.18
N THR A 303 8.82 22.34 15.45
CA THR A 303 9.08 21.00 16.01
C THR A 303 8.31 20.72 17.30
N PRO A 304 8.16 21.65 18.25
CA PRO A 304 7.33 21.42 19.43
C PRO A 304 5.85 21.13 19.09
N VAL A 305 5.32 21.74 18.01
CA VAL A 305 3.97 21.47 17.54
C VAL A 305 3.85 20.03 17.02
N ILE A 306 4.84 19.58 16.27
CA ILE A 306 4.91 18.18 15.79
C ILE A 306 4.99 17.22 16.98
N LEU A 307 5.87 17.48 17.94
CA LEU A 307 6.05 16.65 19.14
C LEU A 307 4.81 16.63 20.04
N ALA A 308 4.00 17.70 20.04
CA ALA A 308 2.72 17.73 20.76
C ALA A 308 1.70 16.68 20.24
N HIS A 309 1.89 16.16 19.01
CA HIS A 309 1.08 15.06 18.48
C HIS A 309 1.52 13.68 19.00
N SER A 310 2.71 13.59 19.60
CA SER A 310 3.20 12.38 20.24
C SER A 310 2.76 12.31 21.71
N ARG A 311 1.87 11.37 22.00
CA ARG A 311 1.51 11.06 23.39
C ARG A 311 2.71 10.55 24.21
N HIS A 312 3.64 9.85 23.57
CA HIS A 312 4.83 9.27 24.19
C HIS A 312 5.79 10.36 24.64
N HIS A 313 6.04 11.34 23.80
CA HIS A 313 6.88 12.49 24.14
C HIS A 313 6.29 13.32 25.29
N ALA A 314 4.98 13.55 25.26
CA ALA A 314 4.29 14.26 26.34
C ALA A 314 4.42 13.56 27.69
N LEU A 315 4.32 12.23 27.72
CA LEU A 315 4.48 11.44 28.96
C LEU A 315 5.90 11.52 29.51
N VAL A 316 6.92 11.44 28.66
CA VAL A 316 8.33 11.59 29.08
C VAL A 316 8.60 12.97 29.66
N GLU A 317 7.95 14.03 29.16
CA GLU A 317 8.07 15.39 29.68
C GLU A 317 7.15 15.69 30.87
N GLY A 318 6.40 14.68 31.38
CA GLY A 318 5.44 14.87 32.48
C GLY A 318 4.24 15.76 32.11
N LYS A 319 3.98 15.96 30.82
CA LYS A 319 2.86 16.72 30.28
C LYS A 319 1.65 15.82 30.06
N LYS A 320 0.44 16.37 30.20
CA LYS A 320 -0.75 15.64 29.75
C LYS A 320 -0.72 15.48 28.24
N PRO A 321 -0.89 14.27 27.70
CA PRO A 321 -0.95 14.07 26.26
C PRO A 321 -2.07 14.93 25.66
N HIS A 322 -1.72 15.77 24.70
CA HIS A 322 -2.72 16.40 23.86
C HIS A 322 -3.29 15.33 22.95
N VAL A 323 -4.54 14.93 23.20
CA VAL A 323 -5.29 14.07 22.28
C VAL A 323 -5.75 14.93 21.12
N PRO A 324 -5.07 14.92 19.97
CA PRO A 324 -5.48 15.76 18.84
C PRO A 324 -6.86 15.34 18.39
N ASN A 325 -7.61 16.28 17.80
CA ASN A 325 -8.88 16.03 17.13
C ASN A 325 -8.83 14.95 16.01
N ALA A 326 -7.66 14.35 15.75
CA ALA A 326 -7.52 13.21 14.85
C ALA A 326 -8.34 11.98 15.31
N TYR A 327 -8.54 11.75 16.62
CA TYR A 327 -9.55 10.79 17.07
C TYR A 327 -10.97 11.25 16.76
N ARG A 328 -11.21 12.57 16.67
CA ARG A 328 -12.47 13.10 16.12
C ARG A 328 -12.52 12.91 14.61
N ALA A 329 -11.40 13.02 13.88
CA ALA A 329 -11.31 12.70 12.46
C ALA A 329 -11.53 11.20 12.18
N LEU A 330 -11.03 10.31 13.02
CA LEU A 330 -11.38 8.87 12.98
C LEU A 330 -12.87 8.64 13.30
N ALA A 331 -13.43 9.37 14.25
CA ALA A 331 -14.87 9.33 14.52
C ALA A 331 -15.72 9.95 13.38
N THR A 332 -15.17 10.94 12.69
CA THR A 332 -15.81 11.55 11.49
C THR A 332 -15.65 10.63 10.27
N ALA A 333 -14.51 9.95 10.12
CA ALA A 333 -14.33 8.86 9.15
C ALA A 333 -15.27 7.68 9.45
N ARG A 334 -15.49 7.34 10.72
CA ARG A 334 -16.53 6.39 11.14
C ARG A 334 -17.94 6.80 10.71
N ARG A 335 -18.26 8.11 10.78
CA ARG A 335 -19.55 8.63 10.31
C ARG A 335 -19.64 8.66 8.79
N ALA A 336 -18.55 8.99 8.09
CA ALA A 336 -18.48 8.99 6.62
C ALA A 336 -18.57 7.56 6.06
N LEU A 337 -17.90 6.59 6.70
CA LEU A 337 -18.02 5.16 6.36
C LEU A 337 -19.43 4.62 6.65
N LYS A 338 -20.08 5.10 7.73
CA LYS A 338 -21.47 4.76 8.03
C LYS A 338 -22.46 5.36 7.03
N ALA A 339 -22.17 6.55 6.49
CA ALA A 339 -22.93 7.16 5.40
C ALA A 339 -22.67 6.44 4.06
N ALA A 340 -21.45 5.97 3.79
CA ALA A 340 -21.17 5.14 2.61
C ALA A 340 -21.87 3.77 2.66
N ARG A 341 -22.17 3.23 3.85
CA ARG A 341 -23.01 2.02 4.02
C ARG A 341 -24.45 2.20 3.58
N SER A 342 -24.96 3.43 3.48
CA SER A 342 -26.32 3.67 2.93
C SER A 342 -26.35 3.65 1.40
N TYR A 343 -25.21 3.42 0.74
CA TYR A 343 -25.04 3.29 -0.71
C TYR A 343 -24.44 1.93 -1.12
N LEU A 344 -24.28 1.00 -0.15
CA LEU A 344 -24.08 -0.43 -0.32
C LEU A 344 -25.40 -1.17 -0.03
#